data_22fcb8ae3695f9de9d91529f66be61a7
#
_entry.id   22fcb8ae3695f9de9d91529f66be61a7
#
_cell.length_a   1.000
_cell.length_b   1.000
_cell.length_c   1.000
_cell.angle_alpha   90.00
_cell.angle_beta   90.00
_cell.angle_gamma   90.00
#
_symmetry.space_group_name_H-M   'P 1'
#
loop_
_entity.id
_entity.type
_entity.pdbx_description
1 polymer ?
#
loop_
_entity_poly.entity_id
_entity_poly.type
_entity_poly.pdbx_seq_one_letter_code
_entity_poly.pdbx_strand_id
1 'polypeptide(L)'
;NAHMMISIWSSFGPKTKPFKELEKEGLLMDMATWPESGVEGWPPNFDYPSGVKVYDPYHPKARDIYWNYLNKGIFQLGMDGWWMDSTEPDHFNPKDSDFDRQTYSGSFRSVRNAFPLVTVGGVSDHQRALTHDKRVIILTRSGFLGQQRYGSNVWTGDVGSSWDMFRRQITAGLNFSLTGMPHWNTDLGGFFAGSYNNSLGGGTATKNPMFHELYVRWAQFGVFCPMMRSHGADAPREIFLYGKAGEPVYDALVDAIKLRYSLMPYIYSTSWEVSHRNSTFMRALFMDFLSDPKTWNMGSEYMFGSSFLVAPVLHAQYTPEQAQQILKENEGWGCKAQESDIPLLSVDFTQSKEMELYLPAGSQWYDFWTNEVAEGGQKLKVTTVFNRIPLYVRAGSIVPLGPDVQYVTEKKWDNLKVCVYPGADGNFVLYEDEGNNYNYENGAYTEIPMIWNDAKRTLTIDARRGCYEGMLDERKFTVRMPDGSEKTVLYKGKKINVKF
;
A
#
# COMPACT_ATOMS: atom_id res chain seq x y z
N ASN A 1 15.34 -4.36 -14.62
CA ASN A 1 15.11 -4.24 -13.16
C ASN A 1 13.61 -4.14 -12.80
N ALA A 2 12.78 -4.97 -13.45
CA ALA A 2 11.39 -5.14 -13.07
C ALA A 2 11.23 -6.45 -12.30
N HIS A 3 10.36 -6.46 -11.30
CA HIS A 3 9.92 -7.63 -10.60
C HIS A 3 8.51 -8.01 -11.05
N MET A 4 8.17 -9.29 -10.97
CA MET A 4 6.89 -9.80 -11.44
C MET A 4 6.12 -10.47 -10.30
N MET A 5 4.83 -10.14 -10.22
CA MET A 5 3.88 -10.79 -9.34
C MET A 5 2.75 -11.39 -10.18
N ILE A 6 2.35 -12.61 -9.90
CA ILE A 6 1.29 -13.30 -10.65
C ILE A 6 0.10 -13.59 -9.74
N SER A 7 -1.10 -13.45 -10.31
CA SER A 7 -2.34 -13.83 -9.63
C SER A 7 -2.44 -15.35 -9.53
N ILE A 8 -2.67 -15.82 -8.31
CA ILE A 8 -2.93 -17.21 -7.97
C ILE A 8 -4.20 -17.31 -7.11
N TRP A 9 -5.05 -18.26 -7.48
CA TRP A 9 -6.30 -18.48 -6.79
C TRP A 9 -6.26 -19.76 -5.96
N SER A 10 -7.09 -19.83 -4.93
CA SER A 10 -7.27 -21.02 -4.11
C SER A 10 -8.24 -22.05 -4.72
N SER A 11 -8.74 -21.79 -5.91
CA SER A 11 -9.74 -22.62 -6.60
C SER A 11 -9.25 -23.13 -7.95
N PHE A 12 -9.76 -24.29 -8.37
CA PHE A 12 -9.30 -24.99 -9.56
C PHE A 12 -10.46 -25.51 -10.39
N GLY A 13 -10.36 -25.40 -11.71
CA GLY A 13 -11.28 -26.00 -12.64
C GLY A 13 -11.05 -27.52 -12.82
N PRO A 14 -12.09 -28.31 -13.06
CA PRO A 14 -12.02 -29.78 -13.06
C PRO A 14 -11.11 -30.38 -14.13
N LYS A 15 -10.77 -29.63 -15.17
CA LYS A 15 -9.83 -30.09 -16.23
C LYS A 15 -8.36 -29.91 -15.87
N THR A 16 -8.03 -29.20 -14.78
CA THR A 16 -6.66 -28.88 -14.37
C THR A 16 -5.99 -30.06 -13.65
N LYS A 17 -4.65 -30.12 -13.73
CA LYS A 17 -3.88 -31.16 -13.03
C LYS A 17 -4.01 -31.03 -11.51
N PRO A 18 -3.86 -29.84 -10.89
CA PRO A 18 -4.02 -29.69 -9.45
C PRO A 18 -5.40 -30.13 -8.95
N PHE A 19 -6.49 -29.81 -9.68
CA PHE A 19 -7.82 -30.29 -9.33
C PHE A 19 -7.87 -31.83 -9.24
N LYS A 20 -7.42 -32.52 -10.30
CA LYS A 20 -7.48 -34.00 -10.37
C LYS A 20 -6.67 -34.67 -9.26
N GLU A 21 -5.53 -34.09 -8.90
CA GLU A 21 -4.70 -34.60 -7.81
C GLU A 21 -5.36 -34.37 -6.44
N LEU A 22 -5.87 -33.18 -6.19
CA LEU A 22 -6.58 -32.82 -4.97
C LEU A 22 -7.87 -33.65 -4.81
N GLU A 23 -8.64 -33.85 -5.90
CA GLU A 23 -9.86 -34.64 -5.91
C GLU A 23 -9.59 -36.11 -5.56
N LYS A 24 -8.56 -36.70 -6.20
CA LYS A 24 -8.13 -38.09 -5.91
C LYS A 24 -7.81 -38.34 -4.44
N GLU A 25 -7.30 -37.31 -3.76
CA GLU A 25 -6.90 -37.38 -2.36
C GLU A 25 -8.02 -36.90 -1.40
N GLY A 26 -9.19 -36.50 -1.94
CA GLY A 26 -10.30 -35.98 -1.13
C GLY A 26 -10.00 -34.62 -0.47
N LEU A 27 -9.20 -33.78 -1.12
CA LEU A 27 -8.68 -32.52 -0.57
C LEU A 27 -9.33 -31.26 -1.19
N LEU A 28 -10.41 -31.42 -1.94
CA LEU A 28 -11.26 -30.34 -2.40
C LEU A 28 -12.43 -30.15 -1.45
N MET A 29 -12.76 -28.90 -1.17
CA MET A 29 -13.99 -28.58 -0.45
C MET A 29 -15.18 -28.81 -1.38
N ASP A 30 -16.22 -29.48 -0.87
CA ASP A 30 -17.40 -29.78 -1.64
C ASP A 30 -18.36 -28.59 -1.72
N MET A 31 -17.84 -27.51 -2.27
CA MET A 31 -18.59 -26.32 -2.63
C MET A 31 -17.98 -25.72 -3.90
N ALA A 32 -18.84 -25.24 -4.79
CA ALA A 32 -18.40 -24.49 -5.95
C ALA A 32 -18.05 -23.07 -5.56
N THR A 33 -16.99 -22.55 -6.17
CA THR A 33 -16.61 -21.14 -6.10
C THR A 33 -16.94 -20.44 -7.42
N TRP A 34 -16.62 -19.16 -7.52
CA TRP A 34 -16.83 -18.41 -8.76
C TRP A 34 -16.00 -19.00 -9.94
N PRO A 35 -16.55 -19.08 -11.14
CA PRO A 35 -17.96 -18.91 -11.47
C PRO A 35 -18.76 -20.20 -11.20
N GLU A 36 -19.73 -20.14 -10.30
CA GLU A 36 -20.56 -21.30 -9.98
C GLU A 36 -21.45 -21.71 -11.16
N SER A 37 -21.89 -20.74 -11.91
CA SER A 37 -22.89 -20.93 -12.97
C SER A 37 -22.42 -20.27 -14.22
N GLY A 38 -21.84 -20.96 -15.14
CA GLY A 38 -21.53 -20.47 -16.48
C GLY A 38 -21.91 -19.01 -16.75
N VAL A 39 -21.24 -18.06 -16.11
CA VAL A 39 -21.48 -16.65 -16.39
C VAL A 39 -21.05 -16.41 -17.83
N GLU A 40 -22.00 -16.05 -18.69
CA GLU A 40 -21.68 -15.71 -20.06
C GLU A 40 -20.63 -14.60 -20.08
N GLY A 41 -19.53 -14.85 -20.75
CA GLY A 41 -18.50 -13.87 -21.05
C GLY A 41 -17.24 -13.91 -20.18
N TRP A 42 -17.23 -14.54 -19.00
CA TRP A 42 -15.99 -14.65 -18.23
C TRP A 42 -15.98 -15.79 -17.20
N PRO A 43 -14.98 -16.68 -17.26
CA PRO A 43 -14.20 -16.91 -18.47
C PRO A 43 -15.07 -17.54 -19.55
N PRO A 44 -14.79 -17.24 -20.84
CA PRO A 44 -15.62 -17.76 -21.93
C PRO A 44 -15.57 -19.28 -21.97
N ASN A 45 -16.69 -19.91 -22.26
CA ASN A 45 -16.85 -21.36 -22.43
C ASN A 45 -16.81 -22.21 -21.16
N PHE A 46 -17.32 -21.73 -20.05
CA PHE A 46 -17.62 -22.60 -18.93
C PHE A 46 -18.93 -23.38 -19.19
N ASP A 47 -18.83 -24.71 -19.06
CA ASP A 47 -20.02 -25.54 -18.89
C ASP A 47 -20.68 -25.21 -17.55
N TYR A 48 -21.96 -25.04 -17.55
CA TYR A 48 -22.73 -24.80 -16.33
C TYR A 48 -23.18 -26.15 -15.69
N PRO A 49 -22.96 -26.35 -14.37
CA PRO A 49 -22.10 -25.56 -13.47
C PRO A 49 -20.62 -25.69 -13.84
N SER A 50 -19.81 -24.68 -13.51
CA SER A 50 -18.39 -24.65 -13.86
C SER A 50 -17.57 -25.80 -13.30
N GLY A 51 -18.01 -26.38 -12.19
CA GLY A 51 -17.31 -27.42 -11.45
C GLY A 51 -16.02 -26.95 -10.75
N VAL A 52 -15.76 -25.64 -10.75
CA VAL A 52 -14.63 -25.04 -10.02
C VAL A 52 -14.81 -25.29 -8.52
N LYS A 53 -13.81 -25.82 -7.86
CA LYS A 53 -13.79 -26.06 -6.42
C LYS A 53 -12.54 -25.47 -5.78
N VAL A 54 -12.69 -25.06 -4.52
CA VAL A 54 -11.57 -24.58 -3.70
C VAL A 54 -10.88 -25.79 -3.05
N TYR A 55 -9.56 -25.70 -2.88
CA TYR A 55 -8.85 -26.71 -2.11
C TYR A 55 -9.06 -26.49 -0.60
N ASP A 56 -8.88 -27.55 0.21
CA ASP A 56 -8.90 -27.43 1.68
C ASP A 56 -7.52 -26.96 2.21
N PRO A 57 -7.30 -25.67 2.46
CA PRO A 57 -6.01 -25.18 2.93
C PRO A 57 -5.72 -25.58 4.37
N TYR A 58 -6.69 -26.04 5.13
CA TYR A 58 -6.48 -26.53 6.49
C TYR A 58 -5.73 -27.87 6.49
N HIS A 59 -5.83 -28.65 5.41
CA HIS A 59 -5.15 -29.93 5.28
C HIS A 59 -3.69 -29.72 4.82
N PRO A 60 -2.68 -30.19 5.61
CA PRO A 60 -1.26 -30.00 5.23
C PRO A 60 -0.92 -30.50 3.83
N LYS A 61 -1.36 -31.71 3.48
CA LYS A 61 -1.11 -32.30 2.16
C LYS A 61 -1.72 -31.47 1.01
N ALA A 62 -2.84 -30.80 1.24
CA ALA A 62 -3.44 -29.94 0.23
C ALA A 62 -2.56 -28.71 -0.04
N ARG A 63 -1.96 -28.12 1.00
CA ARG A 63 -0.97 -27.03 0.86
C ARG A 63 0.28 -27.50 0.14
N ASP A 64 0.78 -28.73 0.44
CA ASP A 64 1.94 -29.32 -0.25
C ASP A 64 1.67 -29.47 -1.75
N ILE A 65 0.49 -30.00 -2.14
CA ILE A 65 0.10 -30.15 -3.54
C ILE A 65 0.02 -28.79 -4.20
N TYR A 66 -0.69 -27.82 -3.58
CA TYR A 66 -0.81 -26.46 -4.12
C TYR A 66 0.57 -25.83 -4.35
N TRP A 67 1.43 -25.86 -3.33
CA TRP A 67 2.78 -25.34 -3.44
C TRP A 67 3.62 -26.05 -4.52
N ASN A 68 3.52 -27.35 -4.67
CA ASN A 68 4.26 -28.09 -5.69
C ASN A 68 3.96 -27.59 -7.11
N TYR A 69 2.69 -27.26 -7.40
CA TYR A 69 2.32 -26.67 -8.68
C TYR A 69 2.81 -25.22 -8.82
N LEU A 70 2.69 -24.42 -7.77
CA LEU A 70 3.21 -23.06 -7.78
C LEU A 70 4.73 -23.03 -7.96
N ASN A 71 5.43 -23.86 -7.23
CA ASN A 71 6.89 -23.95 -7.31
C ASN A 71 7.37 -24.35 -8.72
N LYS A 72 6.90 -25.49 -9.23
CA LYS A 72 7.33 -26.01 -10.54
C LYS A 72 6.87 -25.15 -11.72
N GLY A 73 5.66 -24.63 -11.66
CA GLY A 73 5.04 -23.91 -12.76
C GLY A 73 5.33 -22.42 -12.82
N ILE A 74 5.73 -21.82 -11.70
CA ILE A 74 5.80 -20.37 -11.54
C ILE A 74 7.09 -19.92 -10.85
N PHE A 75 7.33 -20.35 -9.61
CA PHE A 75 8.44 -19.85 -8.80
C PHE A 75 9.82 -20.12 -9.44
N GLN A 76 10.03 -21.36 -9.92
CA GLN A 76 11.28 -21.75 -10.59
C GLN A 76 11.51 -21.04 -11.93
N LEU A 77 10.49 -20.40 -12.49
CA LEU A 77 10.61 -19.54 -13.68
C LEU A 77 11.10 -18.12 -13.33
N GLY A 78 11.28 -17.81 -12.06
CA GLY A 78 11.83 -16.53 -11.62
C GLY A 78 10.80 -15.53 -11.09
N MET A 79 9.54 -15.93 -10.87
CA MET A 79 8.52 -15.04 -10.30
C MET A 79 8.94 -14.51 -8.93
N ASP A 80 8.63 -13.23 -8.67
CA ASP A 80 9.12 -12.51 -7.48
C ASP A 80 8.09 -12.44 -6.36
N GLY A 81 6.80 -12.47 -6.67
CA GLY A 81 5.75 -12.33 -5.67
C GLY A 81 4.44 -13.02 -6.06
N TRP A 82 3.55 -13.10 -5.11
CA TRP A 82 2.27 -13.79 -5.20
C TRP A 82 1.12 -12.82 -5.00
N TRP A 83 0.22 -12.74 -5.98
CA TRP A 83 -1.05 -12.07 -5.82
C TRP A 83 -2.10 -13.14 -5.52
N MET A 84 -2.36 -13.34 -4.23
CA MET A 84 -3.31 -14.34 -3.74
C MET A 84 -4.71 -13.73 -3.69
N ASP A 85 -5.38 -13.77 -4.81
CA ASP A 85 -6.78 -13.36 -4.93
C ASP A 85 -7.73 -14.44 -4.42
N SER A 86 -8.99 -14.09 -4.18
CA SER A 86 -10.03 -15.02 -3.72
C SER A 86 -9.68 -15.83 -2.46
N THR A 87 -9.07 -15.19 -1.49
CA THR A 87 -8.62 -15.85 -0.25
C THR A 87 -9.65 -15.80 0.88
N GLU A 88 -10.93 -15.55 0.59
CA GLU A 88 -12.06 -15.65 1.54
C GLU A 88 -12.53 -17.09 1.80
N PRO A 89 -12.63 -18.06 0.88
CA PRO A 89 -12.57 -18.05 -0.59
C PRO A 89 -13.75 -17.32 -1.21
N ASP A 90 -13.53 -16.82 -2.45
CA ASP A 90 -14.58 -16.19 -3.21
C ASP A 90 -15.68 -17.22 -3.56
N HIS A 91 -16.87 -16.96 -3.13
CA HIS A 91 -18.01 -17.84 -3.33
C HIS A 91 -19.23 -17.05 -3.79
N PHE A 92 -19.65 -17.31 -5.01
CA PHE A 92 -20.79 -16.65 -5.62
C PHE A 92 -22.10 -17.32 -5.14
N ASN A 93 -23.00 -16.55 -4.55
CA ASN A 93 -24.29 -17.03 -4.03
C ASN A 93 -24.17 -18.22 -3.04
N PRO A 94 -23.44 -18.09 -1.93
CA PRO A 94 -23.30 -19.16 -0.96
C PRO A 94 -24.66 -19.53 -0.37
N LYS A 95 -24.96 -20.84 -0.32
CA LYS A 95 -26.06 -21.38 0.44
C LYS A 95 -25.62 -21.56 1.88
N ASP A 96 -26.53 -21.42 2.83
CA ASP A 96 -26.21 -21.58 4.25
C ASP A 96 -25.60 -22.97 4.55
N SER A 97 -26.04 -24.00 3.84
CA SER A 97 -25.47 -25.37 3.93
C SER A 97 -23.99 -25.45 3.48
N ASP A 98 -23.50 -24.55 2.65
CA ASP A 98 -22.11 -24.57 2.21
C ASP A 98 -21.16 -24.28 3.36
N PHE A 99 -21.61 -23.50 4.33
CA PHE A 99 -20.82 -23.20 5.53
C PHE A 99 -20.71 -24.40 6.49
N ASP A 100 -21.57 -25.40 6.38
CA ASP A 100 -21.52 -26.61 7.20
C ASP A 100 -20.64 -27.73 6.59
N ARG A 101 -20.12 -27.52 5.38
CA ARG A 101 -19.17 -28.45 4.74
C ARG A 101 -17.95 -28.67 5.63
N GLN A 102 -17.52 -29.93 5.69
CA GLN A 102 -16.37 -30.29 6.51
C GLN A 102 -15.05 -29.93 5.81
N THR A 103 -14.15 -29.38 6.60
CA THR A 103 -12.75 -29.17 6.28
C THR A 103 -11.90 -30.05 7.20
N TYR A 104 -10.60 -30.11 6.97
CA TYR A 104 -9.70 -30.84 7.87
C TYR A 104 -9.76 -30.35 9.33
N SER A 105 -10.05 -29.08 9.56
CA SER A 105 -10.08 -28.47 10.90
C SER A 105 -11.49 -28.27 11.48
N GLY A 106 -12.52 -28.84 10.86
CA GLY A 106 -13.90 -28.71 11.30
C GLY A 106 -14.82 -28.17 10.22
N SER A 107 -16.06 -27.75 10.58
CA SER A 107 -16.95 -27.16 9.60
C SER A 107 -16.40 -25.85 9.06
N PHE A 108 -16.63 -25.57 7.78
CA PHE A 108 -16.20 -24.29 7.19
C PHE A 108 -16.78 -23.09 7.95
N ARG A 109 -18.01 -23.19 8.46
CA ARG A 109 -18.65 -22.19 9.34
C ARG A 109 -17.76 -21.81 10.54
N SER A 110 -17.11 -22.80 11.16
CA SER A 110 -16.29 -22.59 12.36
C SER A 110 -14.90 -22.02 12.06
N VAL A 111 -14.36 -22.25 10.85
CA VAL A 111 -12.97 -21.92 10.52
C VAL A 111 -12.81 -20.91 9.40
N ARG A 112 -13.88 -20.52 8.68
CA ARG A 112 -13.82 -19.74 7.44
C ARG A 112 -13.02 -18.44 7.54
N ASN A 113 -13.14 -17.73 8.65
CA ASN A 113 -12.45 -16.46 8.83
C ASN A 113 -10.91 -16.62 8.86
N ALA A 114 -10.42 -17.82 9.20
CA ALA A 114 -8.98 -18.13 9.19
C ALA A 114 -8.49 -18.66 7.83
N PHE A 115 -9.37 -18.78 6.84
CA PHE A 115 -8.98 -19.26 5.50
C PHE A 115 -7.78 -18.47 4.92
N PRO A 116 -7.80 -17.11 4.89
CA PRO A 116 -6.68 -16.33 4.37
C PRO A 116 -5.38 -16.58 5.15
N LEU A 117 -5.46 -16.67 6.48
CA LEU A 117 -4.29 -16.94 7.33
C LEU A 117 -3.62 -18.26 6.94
N VAL A 118 -4.41 -19.31 6.72
CA VAL A 118 -3.89 -20.66 6.48
C VAL A 118 -3.39 -20.81 5.05
N THR A 119 -4.11 -20.28 4.07
CA THR A 119 -3.70 -20.38 2.66
C THR A 119 -2.47 -19.50 2.37
N VAL A 120 -2.41 -18.28 2.90
CA VAL A 120 -1.24 -17.40 2.80
C VAL A 120 -0.04 -18.00 3.53
N GLY A 121 -0.27 -18.50 4.75
CA GLY A 121 0.75 -19.19 5.53
C GLY A 121 1.35 -20.39 4.80
N GLY A 122 0.50 -21.18 4.13
CA GLY A 122 0.97 -22.32 3.34
C GLY A 122 1.94 -21.92 2.23
N VAL A 123 1.68 -20.87 1.49
CA VAL A 123 2.60 -20.37 0.44
C VAL A 123 3.88 -19.80 1.06
N SER A 124 3.75 -19.00 2.11
CA SER A 124 4.88 -18.37 2.79
C SER A 124 5.83 -19.39 3.40
N ASP A 125 5.31 -20.35 4.17
CA ASP A 125 6.12 -21.36 4.86
C ASP A 125 6.86 -22.26 3.87
N HIS A 126 6.23 -22.66 2.77
CA HIS A 126 6.87 -23.47 1.75
C HIS A 126 7.97 -22.72 0.99
N GLN A 127 7.74 -21.44 0.63
CA GLN A 127 8.79 -20.66 -0.01
C GLN A 127 9.97 -20.44 0.93
N ARG A 128 9.70 -20.14 2.20
CA ARG A 128 10.73 -19.98 3.23
C ARG A 128 11.54 -21.26 3.43
N ALA A 129 10.88 -22.42 3.44
CA ALA A 129 11.56 -23.72 3.56
C ALA A 129 12.41 -24.04 2.32
N LEU A 130 12.03 -23.54 1.14
CA LEU A 130 12.76 -23.78 -0.10
C LEU A 130 14.01 -22.90 -0.24
N THR A 131 13.92 -21.60 0.15
CA THR A 131 15.02 -20.65 -0.02
C THR A 131 14.98 -19.52 1.00
N HIS A 132 16.16 -19.05 1.39
CA HIS A 132 16.38 -17.83 2.18
C HIS A 132 16.86 -16.65 1.31
N ASP A 133 17.11 -16.86 0.02
CA ASP A 133 17.70 -15.85 -0.88
C ASP A 133 16.66 -14.90 -1.49
N LYS A 134 15.38 -15.25 -1.35
CA LYS A 134 14.27 -14.42 -1.88
C LYS A 134 13.18 -14.25 -0.81
N ARG A 135 12.93 -13.00 -0.43
CA ARG A 135 11.84 -12.66 0.50
C ARG A 135 10.48 -13.02 -0.07
N VAL A 136 9.61 -13.52 0.78
CA VAL A 136 8.19 -13.72 0.46
C VAL A 136 7.52 -12.37 0.35
N ILE A 137 6.84 -12.14 -0.77
CA ILE A 137 5.96 -10.98 -1.00
C ILE A 137 4.62 -11.52 -1.45
N ILE A 138 3.61 -11.29 -0.65
CA ILE A 138 2.24 -11.72 -0.93
C ILE A 138 1.33 -10.50 -0.89
N LEU A 139 0.54 -10.32 -1.95
CA LEU A 139 -0.61 -9.44 -1.99
C LEU A 139 -1.86 -10.32 -1.91
N THR A 140 -2.73 -10.11 -0.93
CA THR A 140 -3.91 -10.95 -0.69
C THR A 140 -5.16 -10.13 -0.47
N ARG A 141 -6.33 -10.64 -0.94
CA ARG A 141 -7.59 -9.88 -0.86
C ARG A 141 -8.22 -9.88 0.53
N SER A 142 -7.94 -10.87 1.33
CA SER A 142 -8.49 -10.94 2.68
C SER A 142 -7.43 -11.20 3.74
N GLY A 143 -7.75 -10.89 4.98
CA GLY A 143 -6.83 -10.98 6.09
C GLY A 143 -7.46 -11.52 7.36
N PHE A 144 -6.62 -12.11 8.20
CA PHE A 144 -6.97 -12.54 9.54
C PHE A 144 -5.80 -12.28 10.50
N LEU A 145 -6.11 -12.09 11.78
CA LEU A 145 -5.10 -11.82 12.81
C LEU A 145 -3.96 -12.86 12.79
N GLY A 146 -2.73 -12.39 12.81
CA GLY A 146 -1.53 -13.23 12.74
C GLY A 146 -0.96 -13.38 11.33
N GLN A 147 -1.67 -12.93 10.29
CA GLN A 147 -1.21 -13.05 8.89
C GLN A 147 -0.03 -12.14 8.56
N GLN A 148 0.16 -11.05 9.31
CA GLN A 148 1.28 -10.11 9.13
C GLN A 148 2.66 -10.78 9.17
N ARG A 149 2.79 -11.94 9.84
CA ARG A 149 4.05 -12.71 9.92
C ARG A 149 4.46 -13.40 8.61
N TYR A 150 3.58 -13.44 7.62
CA TYR A 150 3.79 -14.18 6.36
C TYR A 150 4.25 -13.30 5.20
N GLY A 151 4.71 -12.07 5.45
CA GLY A 151 5.14 -11.15 4.40
C GLY A 151 3.98 -10.74 3.50
N SER A 152 2.77 -10.68 4.04
CA SER A 152 1.56 -10.39 3.28
C SER A 152 1.08 -8.95 3.48
N ASN A 153 0.65 -8.36 2.36
CA ASN A 153 -0.07 -7.10 2.30
C ASN A 153 -1.52 -7.38 1.88
N VAL A 154 -2.47 -6.77 2.56
CA VAL A 154 -3.89 -6.94 2.25
C VAL A 154 -4.40 -5.72 1.48
N TRP A 155 -5.12 -5.93 0.37
CA TRP A 155 -5.82 -4.84 -0.31
C TRP A 155 -7.33 -4.94 -0.08
N THR A 156 -8.02 -3.85 -0.30
CA THR A 156 -9.46 -3.72 0.00
C THR A 156 -10.39 -4.36 -1.04
N GLY A 157 -9.85 -5.15 -1.95
CA GLY A 157 -10.64 -5.80 -3.00
C GLY A 157 -11.10 -4.83 -4.09
N ASP A 158 -12.11 -5.25 -4.82
CA ASP A 158 -12.62 -4.59 -6.03
C ASP A 158 -13.59 -3.45 -5.66
N VAL A 159 -13.04 -2.35 -5.15
CA VAL A 159 -13.83 -1.20 -4.71
C VAL A 159 -14.20 -0.29 -5.89
N GLY A 160 -15.36 0.37 -5.80
CA GLY A 160 -15.81 1.33 -6.81
C GLY A 160 -14.97 2.62 -6.82
N SER A 161 -14.82 3.21 -7.99
CA SER A 161 -14.16 4.51 -8.18
C SER A 161 -15.11 5.63 -7.79
N SER A 162 -15.07 6.06 -6.54
CA SER A 162 -15.87 7.19 -6.05
C SER A 162 -15.20 7.92 -4.89
N TRP A 163 -15.57 9.18 -4.68
CA TRP A 163 -15.08 9.96 -3.55
C TRP A 163 -15.52 9.39 -2.20
N ASP A 164 -16.74 8.86 -2.12
CA ASP A 164 -17.22 8.21 -0.90
C ASP A 164 -16.40 6.97 -0.57
N MET A 165 -16.14 6.14 -1.56
CA MET A 165 -15.26 4.99 -1.37
C MET A 165 -13.85 5.40 -0.98
N PHE A 166 -13.30 6.45 -1.60
CA PHE A 166 -11.98 6.97 -1.24
C PHE A 166 -11.92 7.40 0.23
N ARG A 167 -12.93 8.12 0.72
CA ARG A 167 -13.02 8.49 2.15
C ARG A 167 -13.00 7.26 3.07
N ARG A 168 -13.73 6.22 2.70
CA ARG A 168 -13.79 4.95 3.46
C ARG A 168 -12.46 4.21 3.49
N GLN A 169 -11.63 4.33 2.44
CA GLN A 169 -10.33 3.68 2.38
C GLN A 169 -9.37 4.20 3.46
N ILE A 170 -9.42 5.49 3.79
CA ILE A 170 -8.57 6.03 4.87
C ILE A 170 -8.88 5.32 6.20
N THR A 171 -10.16 5.29 6.57
CA THR A 171 -10.61 4.63 7.81
C THR A 171 -10.32 3.12 7.78
N ALA A 172 -10.48 2.46 6.63
CA ALA A 172 -10.16 1.04 6.49
C ALA A 172 -8.68 0.77 6.78
N GLY A 173 -7.76 1.54 6.18
CA GLY A 173 -6.32 1.39 6.43
C GLY A 173 -5.94 1.63 7.90
N LEU A 174 -6.54 2.61 8.56
CA LEU A 174 -6.33 2.86 9.98
C LEU A 174 -6.84 1.69 10.85
N ASN A 175 -7.99 1.13 10.53
CA ASN A 175 -8.53 -0.03 11.23
C ASN A 175 -7.66 -1.28 11.05
N PHE A 176 -7.12 -1.54 9.86
CA PHE A 176 -6.15 -2.60 9.64
C PHE A 176 -4.92 -2.43 10.54
N SER A 177 -4.35 -1.23 10.60
CA SER A 177 -3.23 -0.91 11.49
C SER A 177 -3.56 -1.18 12.97
N LEU A 178 -4.74 -0.77 13.43
CA LEU A 178 -5.20 -0.97 14.81
C LEU A 178 -5.40 -2.45 15.17
N THR A 179 -5.71 -3.29 14.20
CA THR A 179 -5.82 -4.75 14.40
C THR A 179 -4.46 -5.47 14.37
N GLY A 180 -3.36 -4.75 14.24
CA GLY A 180 -2.01 -5.32 14.17
C GLY A 180 -1.64 -5.85 12.77
N MET A 181 -2.32 -5.39 11.72
CA MET A 181 -2.04 -5.72 10.32
C MET A 181 -1.49 -4.47 9.60
N PRO A 182 -0.17 -4.20 9.70
CA PRO A 182 0.41 -2.93 9.26
C PRO A 182 0.57 -2.80 7.74
N HIS A 183 0.52 -3.92 7.00
CA HIS A 183 0.71 -3.94 5.56
C HIS A 183 -0.63 -3.97 4.84
N TRP A 184 -0.98 -2.84 4.28
CA TRP A 184 -2.27 -2.60 3.66
C TRP A 184 -2.15 -1.70 2.43
N ASN A 185 -3.07 -1.84 1.48
CA ASN A 185 -3.26 -0.91 0.38
C ASN A 185 -4.69 -0.92 -0.18
N THR A 186 -4.94 -0.01 -1.08
CA THR A 186 -6.13 0.06 -1.93
C THR A 186 -5.72 0.26 -3.38
N ASP A 187 -6.57 -0.12 -4.32
CA ASP A 187 -6.38 0.16 -5.73
C ASP A 187 -6.55 1.65 -5.98
N LEU A 188 -5.49 2.30 -6.49
CA LEU A 188 -5.48 3.74 -6.69
C LEU A 188 -6.50 4.15 -7.75
N GLY A 189 -7.40 5.05 -7.37
CA GLY A 189 -8.51 5.48 -8.20
C GLY A 189 -9.74 4.56 -8.12
N GLY A 190 -9.70 3.52 -7.29
CA GLY A 190 -10.71 2.46 -7.22
C GLY A 190 -10.53 1.40 -8.31
N PHE A 191 -11.08 0.20 -8.10
CA PHE A 191 -10.99 -0.90 -9.07
C PHE A 191 -11.97 -0.70 -10.23
N PHE A 192 -13.28 -0.52 -9.94
CA PHE A 192 -14.31 -0.34 -10.95
C PHE A 192 -14.46 1.13 -11.35
N ALA A 193 -13.94 1.51 -12.53
CA ALA A 193 -14.03 2.86 -13.08
C ALA A 193 -15.07 3.02 -14.21
N GLY A 194 -15.91 2.03 -14.42
CA GLY A 194 -16.85 1.98 -15.54
C GLY A 194 -17.80 3.16 -15.61
N SER A 195 -18.22 3.71 -14.45
CA SER A 195 -19.08 4.89 -14.37
C SER A 195 -18.46 6.17 -14.95
N TYR A 196 -17.15 6.20 -15.16
CA TYR A 196 -16.45 7.33 -15.77
C TYR A 196 -16.22 7.13 -17.29
N ASN A 197 -16.53 5.97 -17.84
CA ASN A 197 -16.55 5.76 -19.26
C ASN A 197 -17.77 6.51 -19.83
N ASN A 198 -17.59 7.12 -21.00
CA ASN A 198 -18.69 7.75 -21.73
C ASN A 198 -19.25 6.80 -22.80
N SER A 199 -20.27 7.25 -23.54
CA SER A 199 -20.89 6.52 -24.64
C SER A 199 -19.94 6.10 -25.77
N LEU A 200 -18.69 6.54 -25.74
CA LEU A 200 -17.66 6.17 -26.73
C LEU A 200 -16.97 4.81 -26.42
N GLY A 201 -17.35 4.15 -25.33
CA GLY A 201 -16.89 2.80 -24.99
C GLY A 201 -15.86 2.71 -23.85
N GLY A 202 -15.48 1.47 -23.51
CA GLY A 202 -14.59 1.17 -22.41
C GLY A 202 -13.21 1.86 -22.50
N GLY A 203 -12.64 2.20 -21.36
CA GLY A 203 -11.33 2.85 -21.27
C GLY A 203 -11.35 4.39 -21.43
N THR A 204 -12.49 4.99 -21.78
CA THR A 204 -12.59 6.46 -21.97
C THR A 204 -12.52 7.27 -20.67
N ALA A 205 -12.62 6.64 -19.50
CA ALA A 205 -12.35 7.25 -18.21
C ALA A 205 -10.95 7.90 -18.16
N THR A 206 -9.98 7.40 -18.91
CA THR A 206 -8.65 8.02 -19.05
C THR A 206 -8.67 9.43 -19.65
N LYS A 207 -9.80 9.86 -20.21
CA LYS A 207 -10.02 11.22 -20.75
C LYS A 207 -11.04 12.03 -19.95
N ASN A 208 -11.61 11.44 -18.89
CA ASN A 208 -12.64 12.07 -18.10
C ASN A 208 -12.02 12.90 -16.96
N PRO A 209 -12.16 14.23 -16.94
CA PRO A 209 -11.58 15.08 -15.89
C PRO A 209 -12.03 14.74 -14.47
N MET A 210 -13.23 14.20 -14.30
CA MET A 210 -13.72 13.78 -12.99
C MET A 210 -12.94 12.57 -12.47
N PHE A 211 -12.63 11.60 -13.35
CA PHE A 211 -11.78 10.50 -12.99
C PHE A 211 -10.31 10.92 -12.82
N HIS A 212 -9.83 11.87 -13.62
CA HIS A 212 -8.49 12.44 -13.47
C HIS A 212 -8.30 13.00 -12.06
N GLU A 213 -9.26 13.81 -11.57
CA GLU A 213 -9.16 14.40 -10.23
C GLU A 213 -9.15 13.30 -9.16
N LEU A 214 -10.11 12.38 -9.19
CA LEU A 214 -10.19 11.29 -8.23
C LEU A 214 -8.89 10.42 -8.24
N TYR A 215 -8.43 10.05 -9.43
CA TYR A 215 -7.24 9.20 -9.57
C TYR A 215 -5.98 9.89 -9.05
N VAL A 216 -5.76 11.17 -9.37
CA VAL A 216 -4.62 11.95 -8.86
C VAL A 216 -4.67 12.05 -7.33
N ARG A 217 -5.83 12.39 -6.74
CA ARG A 217 -5.96 12.51 -5.29
C ARG A 217 -5.76 11.17 -4.58
N TRP A 218 -6.25 10.10 -5.17
CA TRP A 218 -6.02 8.76 -4.63
C TRP A 218 -4.56 8.29 -4.79
N ALA A 219 -3.91 8.64 -5.91
CA ALA A 219 -2.48 8.37 -6.10
C ALA A 219 -1.61 9.12 -5.10
N GLN A 220 -1.93 10.37 -4.78
CA GLN A 220 -1.27 11.15 -3.74
C GLN A 220 -1.40 10.51 -2.35
N PHE A 221 -2.59 10.00 -2.02
CA PHE A 221 -2.80 9.20 -0.81
C PHE A 221 -1.95 7.92 -0.85
N GLY A 222 -1.89 7.25 -2.00
CA GLY A 222 -1.11 6.03 -2.19
C GLY A 222 0.38 6.16 -1.85
N VAL A 223 0.95 7.36 -1.97
CA VAL A 223 2.33 7.65 -1.53
C VAL A 223 2.53 7.30 -0.06
N PHE A 224 1.51 7.51 0.76
CA PHE A 224 1.48 7.31 2.20
C PHE A 224 0.65 6.08 2.62
N CYS A 225 0.58 5.08 1.74
CA CYS A 225 0.14 3.71 2.05
C CYS A 225 1.37 2.80 2.22
N PRO A 226 1.28 1.72 3.00
CA PRO A 226 2.36 0.73 3.08
C PRO A 226 2.80 0.20 1.71
N MET A 227 1.84 -0.12 0.83
CA MET A 227 2.07 -0.45 -0.58
C MET A 227 1.36 0.58 -1.47
N MET A 228 2.06 1.10 -2.48
CA MET A 228 1.48 1.96 -3.51
C MET A 228 1.26 1.12 -4.77
N ARG A 229 0.00 0.89 -5.15
CA ARG A 229 -0.36 0.03 -6.29
C ARG A 229 -1.42 0.71 -7.14
N SER A 230 -1.12 0.90 -8.41
CA SER A 230 -2.10 1.29 -9.40
C SER A 230 -2.67 0.04 -10.08
N HIS A 231 -3.98 -0.16 -9.97
CA HIS A 231 -4.70 -1.31 -10.48
C HIS A 231 -6.18 -1.01 -10.63
N GLY A 232 -6.87 -1.67 -11.57
CA GLY A 232 -8.31 -1.54 -11.74
C GLY A 232 -8.81 -2.15 -13.05
N ALA A 233 -10.13 -2.25 -13.14
CA ALA A 233 -10.88 -2.62 -14.34
C ALA A 233 -11.47 -1.38 -15.04
N ASP A 234 -12.07 -1.61 -16.19
CA ASP A 234 -12.83 -0.65 -17.00
C ASP A 234 -12.03 0.49 -17.63
N ALA A 235 -10.91 0.87 -17.04
CA ALA A 235 -9.99 1.85 -17.58
C ALA A 235 -8.54 1.46 -17.24
N PRO A 236 -7.61 1.55 -18.20
CA PRO A 236 -6.19 1.33 -17.92
C PRO A 236 -5.65 2.38 -16.95
N ARG A 237 -4.63 2.01 -16.17
CA ARG A 237 -4.07 2.85 -15.09
C ARG A 237 -2.66 3.37 -15.41
N GLU A 238 -2.14 3.11 -16.60
CA GLU A 238 -0.84 3.59 -17.06
C GLU A 238 -0.85 5.12 -17.19
N ILE A 239 0.05 5.79 -16.50
CA ILE A 239 0.05 7.24 -16.36
C ILE A 239 0.15 8.00 -17.69
N PHE A 240 0.82 7.41 -18.70
CA PHE A 240 0.96 8.02 -20.03
C PHE A 240 -0.36 8.09 -20.82
N LEU A 241 -1.40 7.40 -20.38
CA LEU A 241 -2.76 7.49 -20.96
C LEU A 241 -3.56 8.68 -20.41
N TYR A 242 -3.08 9.31 -19.32
CA TYR A 242 -3.68 10.45 -18.67
C TYR A 242 -3.04 11.78 -19.06
N GLY A 243 -2.12 11.77 -20.01
CA GLY A 243 -1.44 12.94 -20.51
C GLY A 243 0.03 12.71 -20.82
N LYS A 244 0.75 13.79 -21.01
CA LYS A 244 2.18 13.83 -21.28
C LYS A 244 2.88 14.86 -20.42
N ALA A 245 4.20 14.85 -20.39
CA ALA A 245 5.00 15.84 -19.64
C ALA A 245 4.61 17.28 -19.96
N GLY A 246 4.38 18.09 -18.94
CA GLY A 246 3.87 19.44 -19.01
C GLY A 246 2.34 19.54 -18.90
N GLU A 247 1.61 18.43 -18.87
CA GLU A 247 0.16 18.42 -18.64
C GLU A 247 -0.16 18.13 -17.15
N PRO A 248 -1.09 18.85 -16.53
CA PRO A 248 -1.28 18.84 -15.07
C PRO A 248 -1.53 17.45 -14.48
N VAL A 249 -2.32 16.61 -15.15
CA VAL A 249 -2.68 15.27 -14.64
C VAL A 249 -1.49 14.33 -14.66
N TYR A 250 -0.77 14.29 -15.79
CA TYR A 250 0.43 13.49 -15.93
C TYR A 250 1.51 13.91 -14.93
N ASP A 251 1.78 15.21 -14.85
CA ASP A 251 2.81 15.75 -13.96
C ASP A 251 2.46 15.48 -12.49
N ALA A 252 1.19 15.60 -12.09
CA ALA A 252 0.75 15.29 -10.73
C ALA A 252 0.94 13.80 -10.37
N LEU A 253 0.70 12.88 -11.30
CA LEU A 253 0.93 11.44 -11.10
C LEU A 253 2.44 11.14 -11.00
N VAL A 254 3.26 11.76 -11.86
CA VAL A 254 4.73 11.64 -11.82
C VAL A 254 5.29 12.20 -10.51
N ASP A 255 4.80 13.36 -10.06
CA ASP A 255 5.23 13.99 -8.80
C ASP A 255 4.94 13.08 -7.60
N ALA A 256 3.77 12.44 -7.58
CA ALA A 256 3.41 11.47 -6.55
C ALA A 256 4.37 10.26 -6.53
N ILE A 257 4.68 9.70 -7.70
CA ILE A 257 5.63 8.58 -7.82
C ILE A 257 7.04 9.01 -7.39
N LYS A 258 7.53 10.17 -7.82
CA LYS A 258 8.84 10.70 -7.43
C LYS A 258 8.92 10.95 -5.93
N LEU A 259 7.86 11.50 -5.32
CA LEU A 259 7.78 11.67 -3.88
C LEU A 259 7.91 10.31 -3.16
N ARG A 260 7.17 9.28 -3.61
CA ARG A 260 7.28 7.94 -3.06
C ARG A 260 8.71 7.40 -3.11
N TYR A 261 9.40 7.53 -4.25
CA TYR A 261 10.78 7.08 -4.40
C TYR A 261 11.75 7.89 -3.52
N SER A 262 11.57 9.19 -3.40
CA SER A 262 12.41 10.02 -2.52
C SER A 262 12.25 9.64 -1.04
N LEU A 263 11.08 9.17 -0.63
CA LEU A 263 10.79 8.72 0.74
C LEU A 263 11.28 7.30 1.04
N MET A 264 11.86 6.56 0.09
CA MET A 264 12.24 5.16 0.29
C MET A 264 13.16 4.92 1.49
N PRO A 265 14.18 5.75 1.80
CA PRO A 265 14.99 5.55 3.00
C PRO A 265 14.17 5.67 4.29
N TYR A 266 13.22 6.60 4.34
CA TYR A 266 12.29 6.75 5.45
C TYR A 266 11.33 5.55 5.56
N ILE A 267 10.72 5.15 4.43
CA ILE A 267 9.75 4.05 4.36
C ILE A 267 10.41 2.72 4.73
N TYR A 268 11.62 2.45 4.22
CA TYR A 268 12.33 1.22 4.50
C TYR A 268 12.74 1.11 5.96
N SER A 269 13.22 2.21 6.55
CA SER A 269 13.53 2.27 7.98
C SER A 269 12.27 2.14 8.86
N THR A 270 11.15 2.74 8.44
CA THR A 270 9.84 2.54 9.11
C THR A 270 9.38 1.08 9.00
N SER A 271 9.61 0.42 7.86
CA SER A 271 9.31 -1.00 7.70
C SER A 271 10.08 -1.89 8.68
N TRP A 272 11.34 -1.53 8.95
CA TRP A 272 12.13 -2.19 9.99
C TRP A 272 11.51 -2.00 11.39
N GLU A 273 11.08 -0.80 11.74
CA GLU A 273 10.40 -0.54 13.02
C GLU A 273 9.08 -1.31 13.12
N VAL A 274 8.32 -1.41 12.02
CA VAL A 274 7.09 -2.22 11.96
C VAL A 274 7.38 -3.69 12.28
N SER A 275 8.40 -4.27 11.67
CA SER A 275 8.73 -5.69 11.83
C SER A 275 9.45 -5.98 13.15
N HIS A 276 10.31 -5.08 13.60
CA HIS A 276 11.23 -5.33 14.72
C HIS A 276 10.73 -4.77 16.05
N ARG A 277 9.91 -3.68 15.99
CA ARG A 277 9.38 -2.98 17.18
C ARG A 277 7.86 -3.01 17.27
N ASN A 278 7.18 -3.80 16.44
CA ASN A 278 5.72 -3.90 16.39
C ASN A 278 5.03 -2.53 16.19
N SER A 279 5.63 -1.66 15.39
CA SER A 279 5.05 -0.38 14.99
C SER A 279 4.05 -0.56 13.85
N THR A 280 3.54 0.52 13.29
CA THR A 280 2.71 0.50 12.09
C THR A 280 2.98 1.73 11.22
N PHE A 281 2.68 1.62 9.91
CA PHE A 281 2.87 2.73 8.96
C PHE A 281 1.80 3.79 9.11
N MET A 282 0.52 3.39 8.96
CA MET A 282 -0.64 4.28 9.06
C MET A 282 -1.12 4.28 10.51
N ARG A 283 -1.07 5.44 11.14
CA ARG A 283 -1.37 5.59 12.57
C ARG A 283 -2.55 6.53 12.73
N ALA A 284 -3.63 6.05 13.34
CA ALA A 284 -4.73 6.93 13.73
C ALA A 284 -4.21 8.02 14.67
N LEU A 285 -4.66 9.25 14.51
CA LEU A 285 -4.09 10.39 15.26
C LEU A 285 -4.13 10.18 16.77
N PHE A 286 -5.16 9.52 17.31
CA PHE A 286 -5.23 9.26 18.76
C PHE A 286 -4.11 8.33 19.28
N MET A 287 -3.46 7.54 18.43
CA MET A 287 -2.33 6.69 18.84
C MET A 287 -1.13 7.51 19.31
N ASP A 288 -0.94 8.69 18.74
CA ASP A 288 0.17 9.60 19.05
C ASP A 288 -0.25 10.84 19.84
N PHE A 289 -1.55 11.17 19.83
CA PHE A 289 -2.11 12.40 20.43
C PHE A 289 -3.33 12.10 21.30
N LEU A 290 -3.24 11.09 22.17
CA LEU A 290 -4.34 10.61 23.01
C LEU A 290 -4.92 11.71 23.93
N SER A 291 -4.10 12.66 24.36
CA SER A 291 -4.52 13.80 25.18
C SER A 291 -5.32 14.87 24.42
N ASP A 292 -5.41 14.78 23.12
CA ASP A 292 -6.19 15.68 22.28
C ASP A 292 -7.50 15.01 21.82
N PRO A 293 -8.67 15.32 22.43
CA PRO A 293 -9.93 14.65 22.10
C PRO A 293 -10.40 14.83 20.67
N LYS A 294 -9.93 15.87 19.95
CA LYS A 294 -10.28 16.10 18.55
C LYS A 294 -9.69 15.04 17.63
N THR A 295 -8.67 14.31 18.07
CA THR A 295 -8.02 13.24 17.30
C THR A 295 -8.74 11.90 17.40
N TRP A 296 -9.65 11.70 18.35
CA TRP A 296 -10.19 10.37 18.68
C TRP A 296 -11.06 9.76 17.58
N ASN A 297 -11.78 10.60 16.83
CA ASN A 297 -12.66 10.19 15.74
C ASN A 297 -12.22 10.77 14.38
N MET A 298 -10.93 11.06 14.21
CA MET A 298 -10.39 11.60 12.98
C MET A 298 -10.15 10.49 11.96
N GLY A 299 -11.00 10.39 10.94
CA GLY A 299 -10.87 9.43 9.85
C GLY A 299 -10.37 10.03 8.53
N SER A 300 -10.13 11.34 8.49
CA SER A 300 -9.70 12.07 7.28
C SER A 300 -8.20 12.37 7.25
N GLU A 301 -7.53 12.23 8.38
CA GLU A 301 -6.12 12.56 8.57
C GLU A 301 -5.44 11.48 9.43
N TYR A 302 -4.15 11.26 9.22
CA TYR A 302 -3.41 10.24 9.96
C TYR A 302 -1.91 10.54 9.97
N MET A 303 -1.17 9.89 10.89
CA MET A 303 0.29 9.88 10.82
C MET A 303 0.77 8.75 9.91
N PHE A 304 1.77 9.03 9.07
CA PHE A 304 2.52 8.02 8.34
C PHE A 304 3.93 7.90 8.97
N GLY A 305 4.17 6.77 9.63
CA GLY A 305 5.27 6.67 10.57
C GLY A 305 5.12 7.67 11.72
N SER A 306 6.23 8.11 12.29
CA SER A 306 6.23 9.06 13.42
C SER A 306 6.29 10.54 13.00
N SER A 307 6.60 10.81 11.73
CA SER A 307 6.98 12.15 11.27
C SER A 307 5.92 12.89 10.48
N PHE A 308 5.14 12.20 9.64
CA PHE A 308 4.25 12.86 8.68
C PHE A 308 2.80 12.84 9.14
N LEU A 309 2.17 14.00 9.17
CA LEU A 309 0.72 14.16 9.19
C LEU A 309 0.25 14.27 7.74
N VAL A 310 -0.56 13.33 7.32
CA VAL A 310 -1.11 13.23 5.97
C VAL A 310 -2.57 13.64 6.01
N ALA A 311 -2.94 14.67 5.23
CA ALA A 311 -4.30 15.17 5.11
C ALA A 311 -4.76 15.11 3.65
N PRO A 312 -5.24 13.95 3.15
CA PRO A 312 -5.64 13.80 1.76
C PRO A 312 -6.79 14.73 1.39
N VAL A 313 -6.80 15.22 0.16
CA VAL A 313 -7.98 15.92 -0.40
C VAL A 313 -9.05 14.88 -0.70
N LEU A 314 -10.12 14.87 0.06
CA LEU A 314 -11.15 13.82 0.07
C LEU A 314 -12.45 14.22 -0.63
N HIS A 315 -12.48 15.37 -1.29
CA HIS A 315 -13.61 15.90 -2.06
C HIS A 315 -13.11 16.49 -3.37
N ALA A 316 -13.97 16.43 -4.39
CA ALA A 316 -13.69 17.09 -5.65
C ALA A 316 -13.59 18.62 -5.45
N GLN A 317 -12.54 19.23 -5.97
CA GLN A 317 -12.29 20.66 -5.89
C GLN A 317 -12.39 21.35 -7.25
N TYR A 318 -12.20 20.60 -8.33
CA TYR A 318 -12.16 21.11 -9.70
C TYR A 318 -13.32 20.61 -10.54
N THR A 319 -13.88 19.47 -10.20
CA THR A 319 -14.98 18.83 -10.93
C THR A 319 -16.19 18.68 -10.02
N PRO A 320 -17.41 18.51 -10.57
CA PRO A 320 -18.55 18.12 -9.77
C PRO A 320 -18.31 16.75 -9.10
N GLU A 321 -18.61 16.62 -7.82
CA GLU A 321 -18.60 15.34 -7.15
C GLU A 321 -19.84 14.55 -7.59
N GLN A 322 -19.63 13.44 -8.32
CA GLN A 322 -20.72 12.57 -8.72
C GLN A 322 -21.18 11.72 -7.53
N ALA A 323 -22.18 12.20 -6.83
CA ALA A 323 -22.84 11.45 -5.76
C ALA A 323 -23.68 10.26 -6.27
N GLN A 324 -23.97 10.17 -7.58
CA GLN A 324 -25.02 9.30 -8.09
C GLN A 324 -24.56 8.07 -8.86
N GLN A 325 -23.30 7.96 -9.18
CA GLN A 325 -22.81 6.82 -9.94
C GLN A 325 -21.84 5.98 -9.13
N ILE A 326 -22.10 5.85 -7.87
CA ILE A 326 -21.71 4.66 -7.18
C ILE A 326 -22.50 3.56 -7.89
N LEU A 327 -21.87 2.81 -8.77
CA LEU A 327 -22.31 1.45 -9.04
C LEU A 327 -22.65 0.89 -7.67
N LYS A 328 -23.89 0.52 -7.45
CA LYS A 328 -24.30 -0.04 -6.18
C LYS A 328 -23.24 -1.07 -5.85
N GLU A 329 -22.69 -1.01 -4.66
CA GLU A 329 -21.57 -1.88 -4.21
C GLU A 329 -21.86 -3.38 -4.44
N ASN A 330 -23.09 -3.72 -4.80
CA ASN A 330 -23.60 -5.06 -5.07
C ASN A 330 -23.72 -5.41 -6.55
N GLU A 331 -23.36 -4.53 -7.48
CA GLU A 331 -23.36 -4.83 -8.90
C GLU A 331 -21.95 -5.28 -9.28
N GLY A 332 -21.59 -6.50 -8.84
CA GLY A 332 -20.30 -7.11 -9.09
C GLY A 332 -20.07 -7.49 -10.56
N TRP A 333 -19.13 -8.34 -10.79
CA TRP A 333 -18.78 -8.91 -12.08
C TRP A 333 -20.03 -9.35 -12.88
N GLY A 334 -20.15 -8.87 -14.11
CA GLY A 334 -21.28 -9.15 -15.00
C GLY A 334 -22.31 -8.03 -15.10
N CYS A 335 -22.25 -7.01 -14.28
CA CYS A 335 -23.05 -5.80 -14.46
C CYS A 335 -22.40 -4.89 -15.48
N LYS A 336 -23.12 -4.58 -16.56
CA LYS A 336 -22.68 -3.52 -17.48
C LYS A 336 -22.70 -2.21 -16.69
N ALA A 337 -21.53 -1.59 -16.54
CA ALA A 337 -21.46 -0.21 -16.07
C ALA A 337 -22.39 0.62 -16.96
N GLN A 338 -23.30 1.39 -16.36
CA GLN A 338 -24.04 2.37 -17.15
C GLN A 338 -23.03 3.41 -17.61
N GLU A 339 -22.75 3.41 -18.91
CA GLU A 339 -21.97 4.46 -19.53
C GLU A 339 -22.65 5.81 -19.24
N SER A 340 -21.92 6.72 -18.65
CA SER A 340 -22.48 8.03 -18.35
C SER A 340 -22.36 8.93 -19.58
N ASP A 341 -23.45 9.52 -19.98
CA ASP A 341 -23.48 10.61 -21.00
C ASP A 341 -22.89 11.91 -20.45
N ILE A 342 -21.90 11.83 -19.54
CA ILE A 342 -21.30 13.02 -18.96
C ILE A 342 -20.48 13.71 -20.03
N PRO A 343 -20.83 14.95 -20.39
CA PRO A 343 -20.02 15.72 -21.32
C PRO A 343 -18.62 15.89 -20.73
N LEU A 344 -17.59 15.72 -21.53
CA LEU A 344 -16.21 15.99 -21.16
C LEU A 344 -16.10 17.45 -20.71
N LEU A 345 -15.88 17.66 -19.43
CA LEU A 345 -15.74 18.98 -18.84
C LEU A 345 -14.37 19.56 -19.24
N SER A 346 -14.35 20.85 -19.59
CA SER A 346 -13.09 21.58 -19.64
C SER A 346 -12.74 22.04 -18.24
N VAL A 347 -11.66 21.55 -17.69
CA VAL A 347 -11.24 21.80 -16.30
C VAL A 347 -9.83 22.37 -16.28
N ASP A 348 -9.68 23.49 -15.57
CA ASP A 348 -8.37 24.07 -15.29
C ASP A 348 -7.82 23.58 -13.95
N PHE A 349 -6.97 22.56 -14.00
CA PHE A 349 -6.30 21.99 -12.82
C PHE A 349 -5.13 22.86 -12.30
N THR A 350 -4.80 23.98 -12.93
CA THR A 350 -3.70 24.85 -12.48
C THR A 350 -4.11 25.81 -11.37
N GLN A 351 -5.40 25.99 -11.15
CA GLN A 351 -5.92 26.87 -10.11
C GLN A 351 -5.67 26.32 -8.71
N SER A 352 -5.33 27.21 -7.78
CA SER A 352 -5.28 26.87 -6.36
C SER A 352 -6.70 26.79 -5.78
N LYS A 353 -6.88 25.85 -4.85
CA LYS A 353 -8.10 25.64 -4.07
C LYS A 353 -7.79 25.74 -2.58
N GLU A 354 -8.77 25.51 -1.73
CA GLU A 354 -8.61 25.57 -0.28
C GLU A 354 -9.29 24.37 0.38
N MET A 355 -8.73 23.93 1.51
CA MET A 355 -9.38 22.99 2.42
C MET A 355 -9.04 23.32 3.88
N GLU A 356 -9.79 22.76 4.80
CA GLU A 356 -9.50 22.80 6.23
C GLU A 356 -8.92 21.46 6.67
N LEU A 357 -7.89 21.51 7.51
CA LEU A 357 -7.31 20.33 8.17
C LEU A 357 -7.08 20.63 9.66
N TYR A 358 -6.81 19.59 10.46
CA TYR A 358 -6.54 19.73 11.86
C TYR A 358 -5.08 19.38 12.21
N LEU A 359 -4.39 20.26 12.87
CA LEU A 359 -3.05 20.01 13.42
C LEU A 359 -3.19 19.56 14.88
N PRO A 360 -2.84 18.31 15.24
CA PRO A 360 -2.93 17.82 16.62
C PRO A 360 -2.15 18.65 17.61
N ALA A 361 -2.72 18.82 18.82
CA ALA A 361 -2.12 19.58 19.90
C ALA A 361 -0.85 18.92 20.45
N GLY A 362 0.01 19.72 21.10
CA GLY A 362 1.22 19.24 21.77
C GLY A 362 2.45 19.14 20.87
N SER A 363 2.39 19.68 19.66
CA SER A 363 3.53 19.79 18.76
C SER A 363 3.40 21.02 17.85
N GLN A 364 4.52 21.50 17.36
CA GLN A 364 4.57 22.36 16.18
C GLN A 364 4.63 21.49 14.92
N TRP A 365 4.17 22.05 13.81
CA TRP A 365 4.05 21.38 12.53
C TRP A 365 4.63 22.23 11.43
N TYR A 366 5.41 21.62 10.55
CA TYR A 366 5.97 22.24 9.36
C TYR A 366 5.20 21.79 8.12
N ASP A 367 4.71 22.73 7.33
CA ASP A 367 4.27 22.39 5.98
C ASP A 367 5.47 21.82 5.20
N PHE A 368 5.33 20.59 4.69
CA PHE A 368 6.42 19.90 4.01
C PHE A 368 6.90 20.62 2.74
N TRP A 369 6.00 21.38 2.11
CA TRP A 369 6.27 22.02 0.82
C TRP A 369 6.85 23.43 0.96
N THR A 370 6.39 24.19 1.95
CA THR A 370 6.76 25.60 2.14
C THR A 370 7.73 25.82 3.29
N ASN A 371 7.83 24.86 4.23
CA ASN A 371 8.51 24.94 5.52
C ASN A 371 7.88 25.97 6.49
N GLU A 372 6.69 26.47 6.21
CA GLU A 372 5.94 27.31 7.15
C GLU A 372 5.60 26.53 8.41
N VAL A 373 5.68 27.20 9.56
CA VAL A 373 5.44 26.60 10.88
C VAL A 373 4.07 26.99 11.37
N ALA A 374 3.34 26.02 11.92
CA ALA A 374 2.07 26.25 12.58
C ALA A 374 2.03 25.52 13.94
N GLU A 375 1.37 26.13 14.92
CA GLU A 375 1.11 25.51 16.21
C GLU A 375 0.03 24.43 16.08
N GLY A 376 0.16 23.35 16.85
CA GLY A 376 -0.88 22.32 16.94
C GLY A 376 -2.06 22.77 17.80
N GLY A 377 -3.11 21.93 17.82
CA GLY A 377 -4.35 22.17 18.57
C GLY A 377 -5.39 23.02 17.80
N GLN A 378 -5.20 23.27 16.53
CA GLN A 378 -6.05 24.14 15.73
C GLN A 378 -6.45 23.55 14.40
N LYS A 379 -7.56 24.04 13.87
CA LYS A 379 -7.92 23.90 12.46
C LYS A 379 -7.19 24.95 11.65
N LEU A 380 -6.66 24.52 10.53
CA LEU A 380 -5.92 25.37 9.62
C LEU A 380 -6.58 25.35 8.23
N LYS A 381 -6.86 26.51 7.68
CA LYS A 381 -7.28 26.66 6.30
C LYS A 381 -6.04 26.76 5.43
N VAL A 382 -5.88 25.79 4.51
CA VAL A 382 -4.69 25.68 3.67
C VAL A 382 -5.01 25.77 2.20
N THR A 383 -4.08 26.32 1.44
CA THR A 383 -4.13 26.32 -0.02
C THR A 383 -3.75 24.93 -0.52
N THR A 384 -4.57 24.39 -1.42
CA THR A 384 -4.28 23.13 -2.11
C THR A 384 -3.99 23.41 -3.59
N VAL A 385 -3.01 22.68 -4.11
CA VAL A 385 -2.70 22.64 -5.55
C VAL A 385 -2.89 21.22 -6.07
N PHE A 386 -3.11 21.10 -7.36
CA PHE A 386 -3.50 19.79 -7.93
C PHE A 386 -2.40 18.73 -7.82
N ASN A 387 -1.13 19.12 -7.93
CA ASN A 387 0.01 18.19 -7.94
C ASN A 387 0.61 17.89 -6.55
N ARG A 388 -0.02 18.33 -5.47
CA ARG A 388 0.48 18.10 -4.10
C ARG A 388 -0.63 17.68 -3.15
N ILE A 389 -0.26 16.77 -2.23
CA ILE A 389 -1.10 16.44 -1.08
C ILE A 389 -0.74 17.37 0.08
N PRO A 390 -1.70 17.90 0.84
CA PRO A 390 -1.41 18.58 2.11
C PRO A 390 -0.67 17.63 3.06
N LEU A 391 0.53 18.02 3.44
CA LEU A 391 1.48 17.20 4.18
C LEU A 391 2.23 18.04 5.19
N TYR A 392 2.19 17.62 6.45
CA TYR A 392 2.88 18.30 7.53
C TYR A 392 3.88 17.38 8.19
N VAL A 393 4.97 17.97 8.70
CA VAL A 393 6.01 17.24 9.41
C VAL A 393 6.02 17.73 10.86
N ARG A 394 5.99 16.77 11.78
CA ARG A 394 6.04 17.05 13.21
C ARG A 394 7.40 17.64 13.62
N ALA A 395 7.42 18.66 14.46
CA ALA A 395 8.66 19.17 15.07
C ALA A 395 9.42 18.06 15.81
N GLY A 396 10.76 18.08 15.72
CA GLY A 396 11.64 17.02 16.20
C GLY A 396 11.92 15.93 15.17
N SER A 397 11.22 15.91 14.02
CA SER A 397 11.42 14.86 13.02
C SER A 397 12.74 14.96 12.29
N ILE A 398 13.31 13.79 11.97
CA ILE A 398 14.48 13.61 11.11
C ILE A 398 14.03 12.74 9.93
N VAL A 399 14.02 13.29 8.73
CA VAL A 399 13.48 12.64 7.54
C VAL A 399 14.58 12.46 6.50
N PRO A 400 15.08 11.23 6.27
CA PRO A 400 16.01 10.98 5.17
C PRO A 400 15.25 10.89 3.85
N LEU A 401 15.78 11.55 2.82
CA LEU A 401 15.29 11.53 1.46
C LEU A 401 16.36 10.96 0.53
N GLY A 402 15.95 10.00 -0.31
CA GLY A 402 16.77 9.37 -1.31
C GLY A 402 16.95 10.21 -2.59
N PRO A 403 17.77 9.71 -3.52
CA PRO A 403 17.99 10.36 -4.81
C PRO A 403 16.76 10.26 -5.73
N ASP A 404 16.71 11.10 -6.74
CA ASP A 404 15.76 10.96 -7.86
C ASP A 404 16.15 9.75 -8.72
N VAL A 405 15.24 8.80 -8.87
CA VAL A 405 15.46 7.49 -9.51
C VAL A 405 14.24 7.04 -10.31
N GLN A 406 14.48 6.18 -11.30
CA GLN A 406 13.43 5.50 -12.07
C GLN A 406 12.98 4.18 -11.41
N TYR A 407 13.85 3.56 -10.60
CA TYR A 407 13.56 2.37 -9.79
C TYR A 407 14.50 2.33 -8.58
N VAL A 408 14.09 1.65 -7.51
CA VAL A 408 14.72 1.73 -6.17
C VAL A 408 16.22 1.44 -6.17
N THR A 409 16.68 0.49 -6.99
CA THR A 409 18.09 0.05 -7.04
C THR A 409 18.93 0.75 -8.10
N GLU A 410 18.39 1.81 -8.76
CA GLU A 410 19.13 2.55 -9.80
C GLU A 410 20.37 3.26 -9.26
N LYS A 411 20.24 3.84 -8.07
CA LYS A 411 21.35 4.56 -7.40
C LYS A 411 21.49 4.08 -5.96
N LYS A 412 22.71 3.97 -5.50
CA LYS A 412 23.00 3.75 -4.08
C LYS A 412 22.64 4.99 -3.26
N TRP A 413 22.38 4.79 -1.97
CA TRP A 413 22.12 5.88 -1.03
C TRP A 413 23.44 6.48 -0.51
N ASP A 414 24.35 6.79 -1.41
CA ASP A 414 25.69 7.34 -1.13
C ASP A 414 25.68 8.84 -0.79
N ASN A 415 24.59 9.52 -1.12
CA ASN A 415 24.32 10.90 -0.73
C ASN A 415 22.83 11.07 -0.35
N LEU A 416 22.52 10.93 0.94
CA LEU A 416 21.18 11.15 1.45
C LEU A 416 20.98 12.57 1.93
N LYS A 417 19.86 13.19 1.56
CA LYS A 417 19.40 14.42 2.18
C LYS A 417 18.69 14.07 3.48
N VAL A 418 19.12 14.66 4.59
CA VAL A 418 18.52 14.47 5.92
C VAL A 418 17.87 15.78 6.34
N CYS A 419 16.55 15.86 6.22
CA CYS A 419 15.77 17.01 6.65
C CYS A 419 15.50 16.93 8.15
N VAL A 420 15.89 17.97 8.90
CA VAL A 420 15.63 18.08 10.35
C VAL A 420 14.65 19.21 10.58
N TYR A 421 13.61 18.94 11.34
CA TYR A 421 12.53 19.89 11.66
C TYR A 421 12.61 20.28 13.14
N PRO A 422 13.15 21.46 13.48
CA PRO A 422 13.33 21.90 14.88
C PRO A 422 12.03 22.08 15.67
N GLY A 423 12.18 22.47 16.95
CA GLY A 423 11.06 22.76 17.86
C GLY A 423 10.81 21.66 18.90
N ALA A 424 11.48 20.52 18.77
CA ALA A 424 11.54 19.46 19.78
C ALA A 424 12.78 18.60 19.55
N ASP A 425 13.22 17.88 20.59
CA ASP A 425 14.19 16.81 20.44
C ASP A 425 13.62 15.67 19.63
N GLY A 426 14.46 14.96 18.86
CA GLY A 426 14.00 13.88 18.02
C GLY A 426 15.05 12.81 17.73
N ASN A 427 14.58 11.70 17.24
CA ASN A 427 15.46 10.60 16.81
C ASN A 427 14.90 9.89 15.59
N PHE A 428 15.81 9.24 14.85
CA PHE A 428 15.52 8.37 13.72
C PHE A 428 16.63 7.33 13.59
N VAL A 429 16.29 6.13 13.14
CA VAL A 429 17.29 5.09 12.85
C VAL A 429 17.23 4.78 11.36
N LEU A 430 18.27 5.12 10.62
CA LEU A 430 18.40 4.70 9.24
C LEU A 430 18.79 3.22 9.21
N TYR A 431 17.94 2.39 8.63
CA TYR A 431 18.12 0.96 8.48
C TYR A 431 18.45 0.59 7.04
N GLU A 432 19.40 -0.32 6.86
CA GLU A 432 19.76 -0.90 5.55
C GLU A 432 20.20 -2.36 5.70
N ASP A 433 19.89 -3.16 4.69
CA ASP A 433 20.29 -4.55 4.52
C ASP A 433 20.50 -4.90 3.04
N GLU A 434 20.63 -6.17 2.72
CA GLU A 434 20.82 -6.65 1.34
C GLU A 434 19.56 -6.54 0.44
N GLY A 435 18.40 -6.23 1.01
CA GLY A 435 17.15 -5.95 0.30
C GLY A 435 16.30 -7.17 -0.09
N ASN A 436 16.88 -8.24 -0.59
CA ASN A 436 16.12 -9.31 -1.24
C ASN A 436 16.05 -10.63 -0.47
N ASN A 437 16.93 -10.85 0.51
CA ASN A 437 17.06 -12.11 1.25
C ASN A 437 16.69 -11.96 2.72
N TYR A 438 16.87 -13.03 3.48
CA TYR A 438 16.59 -13.08 4.92
C TYR A 438 17.87 -13.04 5.79
N ASN A 439 19.03 -12.64 5.25
CA ASN A 439 20.29 -12.58 6.00
C ASN A 439 20.21 -11.60 7.17
N TYR A 440 19.30 -10.60 7.10
CA TYR A 440 19.04 -9.67 8.21
C TYR A 440 18.59 -10.39 9.50
N GLU A 441 17.90 -11.52 9.41
CA GLU A 441 17.51 -12.32 10.57
C GLU A 441 18.72 -12.88 11.32
N ASN A 442 19.86 -13.00 10.64
CA ASN A 442 21.15 -13.41 11.18
C ASN A 442 22.10 -12.24 11.46
N GLY A 443 21.58 -11.01 11.47
CA GLY A 443 22.33 -9.81 11.79
C GLY A 443 23.02 -9.12 10.61
N ALA A 444 22.77 -9.55 9.35
CA ALA A 444 23.30 -8.90 8.15
C ALA A 444 22.50 -7.64 7.80
N TYR A 445 22.63 -6.61 8.61
CA TYR A 445 22.02 -5.30 8.41
C TYR A 445 22.83 -4.21 9.13
N THR A 446 22.52 -2.96 8.85
CA THR A 446 23.07 -1.82 9.56
C THR A 446 21.99 -0.89 10.09
N GLU A 447 22.26 -0.33 11.27
CA GLU A 447 21.52 0.77 11.86
C GLU A 447 22.43 1.98 12.04
N ILE A 448 21.98 3.14 11.60
CA ILE A 448 22.65 4.43 11.85
C ILE A 448 21.70 5.31 12.65
N PRO A 449 21.85 5.39 13.99
CA PRO A 449 21.02 6.25 14.81
C PRO A 449 21.32 7.72 14.54
N MET A 450 20.27 8.52 14.43
CA MET A 450 20.33 9.97 14.28
C MET A 450 19.55 10.60 15.43
N ILE A 451 20.13 11.58 16.11
CA ILE A 451 19.54 12.23 17.29
C ILE A 451 19.63 13.73 17.11
N TRP A 452 18.51 14.41 17.10
CA TRP A 452 18.43 15.85 17.11
C TRP A 452 18.29 16.37 18.54
N ASN A 453 19.20 17.24 18.96
CA ASN A 453 19.06 18.01 20.21
C ASN A 453 18.68 19.44 19.84
N ASP A 454 17.45 19.82 20.14
CA ASP A 454 16.88 21.09 19.69
C ASP A 454 17.55 22.29 20.39
N ALA A 455 17.73 22.21 21.70
CA ALA A 455 18.36 23.26 22.47
C ALA A 455 19.81 23.57 22.06
N LYS A 456 20.53 22.54 21.58
CA LYS A 456 21.92 22.67 21.10
C LYS A 456 22.01 22.91 19.60
N ARG A 457 20.88 22.86 18.90
CA ARG A 457 20.82 22.93 17.43
C ARG A 457 21.83 21.96 16.78
N THR A 458 21.84 20.70 17.25
CA THR A 458 22.85 19.73 16.85
C THR A 458 22.21 18.39 16.48
N LEU A 459 22.46 17.94 15.26
CA LEU A 459 22.21 16.58 14.83
C LEU A 459 23.45 15.72 15.11
N THR A 460 23.29 14.70 15.92
CA THR A 460 24.25 13.62 16.10
C THR A 460 23.91 12.49 15.15
N ILE A 461 24.78 12.15 14.22
CA ILE A 461 24.75 10.91 13.45
C ILE A 461 25.70 9.95 14.17
N ASP A 462 25.14 8.97 14.86
CA ASP A 462 25.93 8.09 15.76
C ASP A 462 26.71 7.03 14.99
N ALA A 463 27.53 6.26 15.69
CA ALA A 463 28.28 5.17 15.10
C ALA A 463 27.34 4.13 14.49
N ARG A 464 27.67 3.66 13.29
CA ARG A 464 26.95 2.57 12.61
C ARG A 464 27.06 1.28 13.43
N ARG A 465 25.94 0.59 13.57
CA ARG A 465 25.85 -0.73 14.20
C ARG A 465 25.60 -1.77 13.12
N GLY A 466 26.26 -2.93 13.24
CA GLY A 466 26.11 -4.03 12.31
C GLY A 466 26.87 -3.87 10.99
N CYS A 467 26.75 -4.86 10.13
CA CYS A 467 27.31 -4.89 8.78
C CYS A 467 26.54 -5.88 7.91
N TYR A 468 26.62 -5.71 6.59
CA TYR A 468 26.10 -6.65 5.59
C TYR A 468 26.92 -6.56 4.30
N GLU A 469 26.82 -7.54 3.44
CA GLU A 469 27.55 -7.58 2.18
C GLU A 469 27.03 -6.50 1.22
N GLY A 470 27.94 -5.70 0.66
CA GLY A 470 27.62 -4.60 -0.26
C GLY A 470 27.20 -3.30 0.42
N MET A 471 27.26 -3.20 1.76
CA MET A 471 27.03 -1.94 2.46
C MET A 471 28.01 -0.85 2.00
N LEU A 472 27.63 0.40 2.16
CA LEU A 472 28.50 1.54 1.89
C LEU A 472 29.47 1.75 3.05
N ASP A 473 30.78 1.70 2.81
CA ASP A 473 31.80 2.02 3.82
C ASP A 473 31.73 3.49 4.24
N GLU A 474 31.53 4.38 3.28
CA GLU A 474 31.33 5.80 3.49
C GLU A 474 30.18 6.35 2.65
N ARG A 475 29.57 7.42 3.12
CA ARG A 475 28.54 8.18 2.41
C ARG A 475 28.54 9.65 2.81
N LYS A 476 27.91 10.48 2.00
CA LYS A 476 27.59 11.85 2.36
C LYS A 476 26.19 11.91 2.99
N PHE A 477 26.05 12.72 4.02
CA PHE A 477 24.77 13.20 4.51
C PHE A 477 24.71 14.71 4.29
N THR A 478 23.73 15.14 3.53
CA THR A 478 23.42 16.56 3.33
C THR A 478 22.28 16.91 4.29
N VAL A 479 22.63 17.44 5.46
CA VAL A 479 21.66 17.82 6.48
C VAL A 479 21.07 19.19 6.15
N ARG A 480 19.75 19.27 6.07
CA ARG A 480 19.02 20.48 5.70
C ARG A 480 18.01 20.86 6.77
N MET A 481 17.93 22.16 7.07
CA MET A 481 16.96 22.76 7.96
C MET A 481 15.85 23.48 7.15
N PRO A 482 14.65 23.72 7.74
CA PRO A 482 13.57 24.42 7.08
C PRO A 482 13.90 25.87 6.68
N ASP A 483 14.81 26.52 7.39
CA ASP A 483 15.29 27.88 7.08
C ASP A 483 16.23 27.94 5.84
N GLY A 484 16.45 26.79 5.18
CA GLY A 484 17.29 26.67 4.01
C GLY A 484 18.78 26.43 4.33
N SER A 485 19.20 26.49 5.60
CA SER A 485 20.56 26.18 5.97
C SER A 485 20.88 24.70 5.72
N GLU A 486 22.09 24.45 5.19
CA GLU A 486 22.49 23.10 4.75
C GLU A 486 23.95 22.82 5.09
N LYS A 487 24.27 21.63 5.54
CA LYS A 487 25.62 21.16 5.81
C LYS A 487 25.83 19.75 5.30
N THR A 488 26.86 19.55 4.49
CA THR A 488 27.23 18.21 4.00
C THR A 488 28.41 17.67 4.82
N VAL A 489 28.27 16.44 5.30
CA VAL A 489 29.29 15.72 6.05
C VAL A 489 29.59 14.37 5.42
N LEU A 490 30.87 13.96 5.46
CA LEU A 490 31.28 12.62 5.04
C LEU A 490 31.23 11.69 6.26
N TYR A 491 30.35 10.69 6.19
CA TYR A 491 30.17 9.69 7.23
C TYR A 491 30.89 8.39 6.88
N LYS A 492 31.74 7.92 7.81
CA LYS A 492 32.56 6.70 7.68
C LYS A 492 32.27 5.70 8.81
N GLY A 493 31.02 5.57 9.20
CA GLY A 493 30.59 4.65 10.28
C GLY A 493 30.92 5.11 11.70
N LYS A 494 31.50 6.28 11.89
CA LYS A 494 31.85 6.85 13.21
C LYS A 494 30.94 8.04 13.54
N LYS A 495 30.72 8.27 14.83
CA LYS A 495 29.90 9.38 15.32
C LYS A 495 30.36 10.73 14.78
N ILE A 496 29.42 11.53 14.29
CA ILE A 496 29.60 12.90 13.81
C ILE A 496 28.52 13.79 14.44
N ASN A 497 28.90 15.02 14.78
CA ASN A 497 27.96 16.07 15.21
C ASN A 497 27.90 17.16 14.15
N VAL A 498 26.69 17.47 13.70
CA VAL A 498 26.39 18.55 12.77
C VAL A 498 25.61 19.63 13.50
N LYS A 499 26.26 20.77 13.77
CA LYS A 499 25.67 21.88 14.55
C LYS A 499 25.19 22.97 13.59
N PHE A 500 23.99 23.52 13.84
CA PHE A 500 23.37 24.63 13.10
C PHE A 500 23.23 25.89 13.96
#